data_2f5210485b1a914b6651b8030e43bbbf
#
_entry.id   2f5210485b1a914b6651b8030e43bbbf
#
_cell.length_a   1.000
_cell.length_b   1.000
_cell.length_c   1.000
_cell.angle_alpha   90.00
_cell.angle_beta   90.00
_cell.angle_gamma   90.00
#
_symmetry.space_group_name_H-M   'P 1'
#
loop_
_entity.id
_entity.type
_entity.pdbx_description
1 polymer ?
#
loop_
_entity_poly.entity_id
_entity_poly.type
_entity_poly.pdbx_seq_one_letter_code
_entity_poly.pdbx_strand_id
1 'polypeptide(L)'
;MNIDFEHASGTLQDGMNTYLNSIEAFKPQSWTQEAVNVRMRERAFRFAIGRSDWKAKLGGTLTLYFLLSYHYSLMTLTAHPEYHYPGLVILDFPAELEDATSVKDKENFVLEPFVHLVSRPGIESLQLIAAGSAFEDLIGAHRIELTRTTKRVDAGKINLDHDNKDDQG
;
A
#
# COMPACT_ATOMS: atom_id res chain seq x y z
N MET A 1 10.09 18.00 -20.80
CA MET A 1 10.70 17.23 -19.70
C MET A 1 10.81 15.78 -20.19
N ASN A 2 12.05 15.28 -20.40
CA ASN A 2 12.25 13.87 -20.78
C ASN A 2 12.34 13.07 -19.48
N ILE A 3 11.37 12.20 -19.24
CA ILE A 3 11.42 11.26 -18.12
C ILE A 3 12.46 10.20 -18.46
N ASP A 4 13.44 10.04 -17.61
CA ASP A 4 14.40 8.94 -17.72
C ASP A 4 13.73 7.66 -17.18
N PHE A 5 13.20 6.87 -18.10
CA PHE A 5 12.52 5.63 -17.77
C PHE A 5 13.45 4.53 -17.23
N GLU A 6 14.72 4.56 -17.57
CA GLU A 6 15.69 3.62 -16.99
C GLU A 6 15.94 3.96 -15.52
N HIS A 7 16.11 5.24 -15.21
CA HIS A 7 16.22 5.71 -13.83
C HIS A 7 14.95 5.39 -13.02
N ALA A 8 13.77 5.65 -13.58
CA ALA A 8 12.50 5.32 -12.92
C ALA A 8 12.35 3.81 -12.65
N SER A 9 12.76 2.96 -13.62
CA SER A 9 12.75 1.51 -13.43
C SER A 9 13.70 1.06 -12.32
N GLY A 10 14.89 1.66 -12.25
CA GLY A 10 15.87 1.39 -11.21
C GLY A 10 15.33 1.80 -9.83
N THR A 11 14.78 2.99 -9.70
CA THR A 11 14.20 3.48 -8.44
C THR A 11 13.06 2.59 -7.95
N LEU A 12 12.15 2.17 -8.84
CA LEU A 12 11.08 1.22 -8.49
C LEU A 12 11.66 -0.13 -8.05
N GLN A 13 12.63 -0.67 -8.77
CA GLN A 13 13.28 -1.94 -8.44
C GLN A 13 13.93 -1.90 -7.06
N ASP A 14 14.68 -0.84 -6.78
CA ASP A 14 15.39 -0.66 -5.52
C ASP A 14 14.41 -0.51 -4.35
N GLY A 15 13.35 0.27 -4.53
CA GLY A 15 12.30 0.42 -3.53
C GLY A 15 11.59 -0.91 -3.23
N MET A 16 11.22 -1.67 -4.27
CA MET A 16 10.59 -2.98 -4.10
C MET A 16 11.49 -3.96 -3.34
N ASN A 17 12.74 -4.09 -3.75
CA ASN A 17 13.69 -5.00 -3.10
C ASN A 17 14.02 -4.54 -1.67
N THR A 18 14.09 -3.24 -1.41
CA THR A 18 14.27 -2.69 -0.05
C THR A 18 13.13 -3.13 0.86
N TYR A 19 11.88 -3.02 0.43
CA TYR A 19 10.73 -3.48 1.19
C TYR A 19 10.79 -4.99 1.45
N LEU A 20 11.02 -5.80 0.41
CA LEU A 20 11.05 -7.27 0.52
C LEU A 20 12.16 -7.76 1.46
N ASN A 21 13.33 -7.14 1.40
CA ASN A 21 14.43 -7.41 2.34
C ASN A 21 14.07 -6.99 3.77
N SER A 22 13.32 -5.89 3.93
CA SER A 22 12.89 -5.42 5.26
C SER A 22 11.91 -6.40 5.89
N ILE A 23 10.90 -6.87 5.18
CA ILE A 23 9.95 -7.86 5.73
C ILE A 23 10.62 -9.19 6.01
N GLU A 24 11.60 -9.61 5.22
CA GLU A 24 12.41 -10.81 5.48
C GLU A 24 13.26 -10.67 6.75
N ALA A 25 13.77 -9.46 7.03
CA ALA A 25 14.51 -9.18 8.25
C ALA A 25 13.62 -9.20 9.50
N PHE A 26 12.37 -8.70 9.39
CA PHE A 26 11.40 -8.75 10.49
C PHE A 26 10.84 -10.16 10.71
N LYS A 27 10.58 -10.88 9.63
CA LYS A 27 10.05 -12.24 9.66
C LYS A 27 10.78 -13.13 8.66
N PRO A 28 11.78 -13.90 9.12
CA PRO A 28 12.51 -14.84 8.29
C PRO A 28 11.59 -15.79 7.51
N GLN A 29 11.94 -16.06 6.27
CA GLN A 29 11.18 -16.87 5.32
C GLN A 29 9.87 -16.22 4.81
N SER A 30 9.63 -14.94 5.05
CA SER A 30 8.51 -14.23 4.46
C SER A 30 8.70 -14.04 2.94
N TRP A 31 9.94 -13.75 2.51
CA TRP A 31 10.28 -13.62 1.11
C TRP A 31 11.46 -14.53 0.74
N THR A 32 11.17 -15.68 0.16
CA THR A 32 12.16 -16.70 -0.23
C THR A 32 12.47 -16.68 -1.73
N GLN A 33 11.99 -15.65 -2.43
CA GLN A 33 12.16 -15.53 -3.87
C GLN A 33 13.41 -14.73 -4.23
N GLU A 34 13.81 -14.84 -5.50
CA GLU A 34 14.85 -13.99 -6.07
C GLU A 34 14.40 -12.51 -6.06
N ALA A 35 15.36 -11.61 -6.29
CA ALA A 35 15.08 -10.18 -6.37
C ALA A 35 14.08 -9.85 -7.50
N VAL A 36 13.28 -8.83 -7.26
CA VAL A 36 12.41 -8.23 -8.27
C VAL A 36 13.26 -7.47 -9.26
N ASN A 37 13.01 -7.69 -10.55
CA ASN A 37 13.58 -6.94 -11.66
C ASN A 37 12.47 -6.10 -12.31
N VAL A 38 12.72 -4.82 -12.50
CA VAL A 38 11.80 -3.89 -13.15
C VAL A 38 12.43 -3.40 -14.45
N ARG A 39 11.68 -3.51 -15.54
CA ARG A 39 12.13 -3.04 -16.86
C ARG A 39 11.03 -2.27 -17.55
N MET A 40 11.38 -1.20 -18.23
CA MET A 40 10.47 -0.49 -19.10
C MET A 40 10.43 -1.14 -20.48
N ARG A 41 9.25 -1.51 -20.95
CA ARG A 41 9.02 -1.97 -22.33
C ARG A 41 7.72 -1.36 -22.85
N GLU A 42 7.78 -0.82 -24.07
CA GLU A 42 6.58 -0.31 -24.77
C GLU A 42 5.74 0.66 -23.91
N ARG A 43 6.40 1.55 -23.17
CA ARG A 43 5.79 2.51 -22.23
C ARG A 43 5.05 1.88 -21.03
N ALA A 44 5.37 0.64 -20.69
CA ALA A 44 4.85 -0.05 -19.52
C ALA A 44 5.97 -0.68 -18.70
N PHE A 45 5.83 -0.65 -17.39
CA PHE A 45 6.72 -1.41 -16.51
C PHE A 45 6.40 -2.90 -16.60
N ARG A 46 7.44 -3.70 -16.71
CA ARG A 46 7.39 -5.16 -16.64
C ARG A 46 8.17 -5.63 -15.42
N PHE A 47 7.54 -6.50 -14.67
CA PHE A 47 8.10 -7.03 -13.43
C PHE A 47 8.42 -8.51 -13.59
N ALA A 48 9.60 -8.90 -13.10
CA ALA A 48 10.04 -10.29 -13.10
C ALA A 48 10.65 -10.65 -11.74
N ILE A 49 10.55 -11.91 -11.36
CA ILE A 49 11.26 -12.50 -10.23
C ILE A 49 12.35 -13.39 -10.81
N GLY A 50 13.61 -12.99 -10.64
CA GLY A 50 14.70 -13.58 -11.37
C GLY A 50 14.52 -13.42 -12.88
N ARG A 51 14.27 -14.53 -13.60
CA ARG A 51 14.06 -14.54 -15.06
C ARG A 51 12.60 -14.75 -15.48
N SER A 52 11.70 -15.00 -14.53
CA SER A 52 10.31 -15.36 -14.79
C SER A 52 9.37 -14.17 -14.56
N ASP A 53 8.28 -14.10 -15.32
CA ASP A 53 7.20 -13.17 -15.04
C ASP A 53 6.66 -13.42 -13.61
N TRP A 54 6.44 -12.35 -12.86
CA TRP A 54 6.01 -12.45 -11.46
C TRP A 54 4.69 -13.21 -11.29
N LYS A 55 3.73 -13.04 -12.23
CA LYS A 55 2.43 -13.73 -12.18
C LYS A 55 2.55 -15.25 -12.33
N ALA A 56 3.57 -15.71 -13.05
CA ALA A 56 3.82 -17.14 -13.21
C ALA A 56 4.52 -17.76 -11.99
N LYS A 57 5.17 -16.93 -11.16
CA LYS A 57 6.02 -17.40 -10.06
C LYS A 57 5.40 -17.22 -8.67
N LEU A 58 4.56 -16.20 -8.51
CA LEU A 58 3.97 -15.87 -7.22
C LEU A 58 2.52 -16.32 -7.13
N GLY A 59 2.14 -16.76 -5.93
CA GLY A 59 0.75 -17.07 -5.57
C GLY A 59 0.48 -16.71 -4.11
N GLY A 60 -0.79 -16.58 -3.76
CA GLY A 60 -1.23 -16.34 -2.37
C GLY A 60 -0.52 -15.16 -1.71
N THR A 61 0.02 -15.40 -0.53
CA THR A 61 0.68 -14.39 0.32
C THR A 61 1.90 -13.73 -0.36
N LEU A 62 2.66 -14.46 -1.18
CA LEU A 62 3.80 -13.88 -1.90
C LEU A 62 3.37 -12.80 -2.91
N THR A 63 2.21 -12.99 -3.53
CA THR A 63 1.61 -11.96 -4.40
C THR A 63 1.27 -10.70 -3.59
N LEU A 64 0.72 -10.84 -2.38
CA LEU A 64 0.46 -9.71 -1.50
C LEU A 64 1.74 -8.96 -1.16
N TYR A 65 2.80 -9.65 -0.74
CA TYR A 65 4.08 -9.00 -0.41
C TYR A 65 4.68 -8.28 -1.62
N PHE A 66 4.57 -8.87 -2.80
CA PHE A 66 4.98 -8.23 -4.05
C PHE A 66 4.19 -6.94 -4.33
N LEU A 67 2.86 -6.95 -4.18
CA LEU A 67 2.03 -5.75 -4.36
C LEU A 67 2.33 -4.68 -3.31
N LEU A 68 2.53 -5.06 -2.06
CA LEU A 68 2.95 -4.13 -1.00
C LEU A 68 4.32 -3.51 -1.32
N SER A 69 5.28 -4.31 -1.82
CA SER A 69 6.57 -3.79 -2.24
C SER A 69 6.46 -2.75 -3.36
N TYR A 70 5.54 -2.98 -4.29
CA TYR A 70 5.25 -2.02 -5.35
C TYR A 70 4.71 -0.69 -4.80
N HIS A 71 3.71 -0.74 -3.90
CA HIS A 71 3.19 0.46 -3.25
C HIS A 71 4.23 1.18 -2.40
N TYR A 72 5.06 0.44 -1.67
CA TYR A 72 6.18 1.01 -0.94
C TYR A 72 7.15 1.74 -1.88
N SER A 73 7.53 1.11 -3.00
CA SER A 73 8.43 1.72 -3.96
C SER A 73 7.86 2.99 -4.60
N LEU A 74 6.54 3.04 -4.85
CA LEU A 74 5.88 4.27 -5.30
C LEU A 74 5.99 5.39 -4.26
N MET A 75 5.85 5.09 -2.97
CA MET A 75 6.03 6.09 -1.91
C MET A 75 7.45 6.63 -1.87
N THR A 76 8.47 5.83 -2.16
CA THR A 76 9.86 6.31 -2.21
C THR A 76 10.07 7.35 -3.31
N LEU A 77 9.24 7.36 -4.36
CA LEU A 77 9.33 8.35 -5.43
C LEU A 77 9.04 9.79 -4.97
N THR A 78 8.37 9.99 -3.82
CA THR A 78 8.14 11.34 -3.30
C THR A 78 9.43 12.07 -2.93
N ALA A 79 10.50 11.34 -2.64
CA ALA A 79 11.83 11.92 -2.43
C ALA A 79 12.46 12.47 -3.73
N HIS A 80 11.84 12.20 -4.88
CA HIS A 80 12.30 12.55 -6.20
C HIS A 80 11.30 13.54 -6.85
N PRO A 81 11.55 14.84 -6.81
CA PRO A 81 10.58 15.87 -7.24
C PRO A 81 10.16 15.74 -8.72
N GLU A 82 10.97 15.05 -9.53
CA GLU A 82 10.66 14.79 -10.94
C GLU A 82 9.51 13.82 -11.16
N TYR A 83 9.10 13.02 -10.15
CA TYR A 83 8.08 11.98 -10.31
C TYR A 83 6.68 12.36 -9.82
N HIS A 84 6.45 13.52 -9.30
CA HIS A 84 5.12 14.04 -8.93
C HIS A 84 4.16 13.00 -8.31
N TYR A 85 4.66 12.10 -7.47
CA TYR A 85 3.83 11.11 -6.78
C TYR A 85 3.02 11.80 -5.66
N PRO A 86 1.72 11.49 -5.48
CA PRO A 86 0.85 12.21 -4.53
C PRO A 86 1.19 11.98 -3.05
N GLY A 87 2.06 11.04 -2.73
CA GLY A 87 2.47 10.74 -1.36
C GLY A 87 1.41 10.04 -0.50
N LEU A 88 0.30 9.60 -1.09
CA LEU A 88 -0.78 8.90 -0.38
C LEU A 88 -0.89 7.46 -0.87
N VAL A 89 -0.89 6.52 0.07
CA VAL A 89 -1.22 5.11 -0.16
C VAL A 89 -2.35 4.68 0.77
N ILE A 90 -3.34 3.99 0.20
CA ILE A 90 -4.43 3.37 0.95
C ILE A 90 -4.34 1.86 0.71
N LEU A 91 -4.17 1.10 1.78
CA LEU A 91 -4.12 -0.36 1.77
C LEU A 91 -5.35 -0.90 2.47
N ASP A 92 -6.11 -1.73 1.76
CA ASP A 92 -7.23 -2.47 2.32
C ASP A 92 -6.87 -3.96 2.34
N PHE A 93 -6.72 -4.52 3.54
CA PHE A 93 -6.34 -5.92 3.72
C PHE A 93 -7.60 -6.78 3.77
N PRO A 94 -7.72 -7.80 2.89
CA PRO A 94 -8.87 -8.67 2.92
C PRO A 94 -8.93 -9.48 4.23
N ALA A 95 -10.15 -9.64 4.76
CA ALA A 95 -10.42 -10.39 5.99
C ALA A 95 -9.96 -11.87 5.94
N GLU A 96 -9.69 -12.39 4.75
CA GLU A 96 -9.24 -13.77 4.52
C GLU A 96 -7.81 -14.06 5.03
N LEU A 97 -7.05 -13.04 5.41
CA LEU A 97 -5.80 -13.22 6.15
C LEU A 97 -6.07 -13.64 7.62
N GLU A 98 -7.33 -13.67 8.02
CA GLU A 98 -7.77 -13.93 9.41
C GLU A 98 -7.69 -15.40 9.86
N ASP A 99 -7.54 -16.36 8.96
CA ASP A 99 -7.64 -17.81 9.25
C ASP A 99 -6.43 -18.42 9.98
N ALA A 100 -5.53 -17.64 10.50
CA ALA A 100 -4.39 -18.16 11.22
C ALA A 100 -4.40 -17.75 12.70
N THR A 101 -4.38 -18.75 13.55
CA THR A 101 -4.38 -18.74 15.03
C THR A 101 -3.35 -17.84 15.74
N SER A 102 -2.64 -16.95 15.02
CA SER A 102 -1.76 -15.91 15.56
C SER A 102 -1.66 -14.73 14.59
N VAL A 103 -2.81 -14.14 14.25
CA VAL A 103 -2.94 -13.07 13.24
C VAL A 103 -2.23 -11.79 13.67
N LYS A 104 -2.21 -11.48 14.97
CA LYS A 104 -1.68 -10.23 15.53
C LYS A 104 -0.21 -9.97 15.19
N ASP A 105 0.63 -11.00 15.19
CA ASP A 105 2.07 -10.85 14.91
C ASP A 105 2.38 -10.92 13.40
N LYS A 106 1.40 -11.30 12.57
CA LYS A 106 1.66 -11.58 11.15
C LYS A 106 1.46 -10.39 10.24
N GLU A 107 0.67 -9.42 10.63
CA GLU A 107 0.33 -8.27 9.76
C GLU A 107 1.19 -7.05 10.06
N ASN A 108 1.58 -6.81 11.30
CA ASN A 108 2.39 -5.65 11.65
C ASN A 108 3.72 -5.61 10.89
N PHE A 109 4.40 -6.74 10.72
CA PHE A 109 5.69 -6.77 10.04
C PHE A 109 5.62 -6.29 8.57
N VAL A 110 4.48 -6.42 7.89
CA VAL A 110 4.32 -5.91 6.52
C VAL A 110 4.11 -4.40 6.48
N LEU A 111 3.63 -3.79 7.56
CA LEU A 111 3.45 -2.35 7.68
C LEU A 111 4.67 -1.64 8.30
N GLU A 112 5.50 -2.32 9.06
CA GLU A 112 6.71 -1.73 9.68
C GLU A 112 7.58 -0.95 8.69
N PRO A 113 7.92 -1.47 7.48
CA PRO A 113 8.71 -0.70 6.53
C PRO A 113 8.04 0.61 6.11
N PHE A 114 6.71 0.61 5.97
CA PHE A 114 5.94 1.82 5.63
C PHE A 114 5.95 2.83 6.77
N VAL A 115 5.76 2.38 8.02
CA VAL A 115 5.83 3.26 9.19
C VAL A 115 7.21 3.90 9.29
N HIS A 116 8.27 3.13 9.10
CA HIS A 116 9.63 3.66 9.07
C HIS A 116 9.82 4.68 7.94
N LEU A 117 9.22 4.45 6.77
CA LEU A 117 9.32 5.37 5.63
C LEU A 117 8.63 6.70 5.93
N VAL A 118 7.38 6.68 6.40
CA VAL A 118 6.61 7.91 6.68
C VAL A 118 7.15 8.69 7.89
N SER A 119 7.89 8.03 8.78
CA SER A 119 8.51 8.64 9.96
C SER A 119 9.89 9.25 9.68
N ARG A 120 10.40 9.17 8.44
CA ARG A 120 11.73 9.72 8.10
C ARG A 120 11.70 11.24 8.14
N PRO A 121 12.68 11.88 8.81
CA PRO A 121 12.84 13.33 8.75
C PRO A 121 13.02 13.80 7.30
N GLY A 122 12.34 14.89 6.94
CA GLY A 122 12.43 15.47 5.60
C GLY A 122 11.50 14.87 4.54
N ILE A 123 10.64 13.91 4.93
CA ILE A 123 9.58 13.35 4.07
C ILE A 123 8.22 13.67 4.70
N GLU A 124 7.86 14.94 4.75
CA GLU A 124 6.64 15.41 5.44
C GLU A 124 5.34 15.19 4.64
N SER A 125 5.45 14.77 3.37
CA SER A 125 4.31 14.66 2.47
C SER A 125 3.76 13.24 2.30
N LEU A 126 4.30 12.25 3.03
CA LEU A 126 3.83 10.87 2.93
C LEU A 126 2.70 10.59 3.91
N GLN A 127 1.66 9.93 3.40
CA GLN A 127 0.54 9.44 4.20
C GLN A 127 0.21 7.99 3.82
N LEU A 128 0.10 7.13 4.83
CA LEU A 128 -0.38 5.77 4.70
C LEU A 128 -1.69 5.61 5.48
N ILE A 129 -2.70 5.07 4.83
CA ILE A 129 -3.94 4.62 5.46
C ILE A 129 -4.03 3.11 5.24
N ALA A 130 -4.06 2.33 6.31
CA ALA A 130 -4.22 0.88 6.24
C ALA A 130 -5.50 0.49 6.98
N ALA A 131 -6.35 -0.31 6.33
CA ALA A 131 -7.54 -0.91 6.91
C ALA A 131 -7.35 -2.42 7.02
N GLY A 132 -7.69 -2.99 8.17
CA GLY A 132 -7.58 -4.43 8.46
C GLY A 132 -7.97 -4.72 9.90
N SER A 133 -8.16 -5.99 10.23
CA SER A 133 -8.65 -6.42 11.54
C SER A 133 -7.55 -6.63 12.59
N ALA A 134 -6.28 -6.64 12.19
CA ALA A 134 -5.20 -7.17 13.02
C ALA A 134 -4.03 -6.20 13.29
N PHE A 135 -4.20 -4.91 13.02
CA PHE A 135 -3.15 -3.91 13.29
C PHE A 135 -3.18 -3.42 14.74
N GLU A 136 -2.90 -4.31 15.67
CA GLU A 136 -2.74 -3.95 17.08
C GLU A 136 -1.27 -3.64 17.36
N ASP A 137 -1.03 -2.61 18.19
CA ASP A 137 0.31 -2.27 18.72
C ASP A 137 1.37 -1.85 17.68
N LEU A 138 0.97 -1.36 16.52
CA LEU A 138 1.90 -0.81 15.52
C LEU A 138 2.45 0.54 16.03
N ILE A 139 3.70 0.53 16.49
CA ILE A 139 4.36 1.72 17.05
C ILE A 139 4.51 2.79 15.97
N GLY A 140 4.11 4.03 16.28
CA GLY A 140 4.19 5.16 15.35
C GLY A 140 2.97 5.34 14.43
N ALA A 141 1.97 4.44 14.52
CA ALA A 141 0.71 4.57 13.82
C ALA A 141 -0.39 5.17 14.71
N HIS A 142 -1.29 5.97 14.11
CA HIS A 142 -2.53 6.40 14.76
C HIS A 142 -3.63 5.40 14.43
N ARG A 143 -4.16 4.70 15.43
CA ARG A 143 -5.22 3.70 15.27
C ARG A 143 -6.60 4.32 15.41
N ILE A 144 -7.48 4.02 14.47
CA ILE A 144 -8.92 4.32 14.54
C ILE A 144 -9.67 3.00 14.52
N GLU A 145 -10.41 2.70 15.59
CA GLU A 145 -11.24 1.50 15.66
C GLU A 145 -12.65 1.80 15.17
N LEU A 146 -13.07 1.09 14.11
CA LEU A 146 -14.41 1.16 13.57
C LEU A 146 -15.27 0.11 14.27
N THR A 147 -16.08 0.54 15.25
CA THR A 147 -17.02 -0.35 15.91
C THR A 147 -18.26 -0.58 15.02
N ARG A 148 -18.88 -1.79 15.08
CA ARG A 148 -20.08 -2.16 14.31
C ARG A 148 -21.30 -1.25 14.50
N THR A 149 -21.25 -0.30 15.44
CA THR A 149 -22.28 0.68 15.73
C THR A 149 -22.27 1.90 14.79
N THR A 150 -21.33 2.04 13.86
CA THR A 150 -21.49 2.97 12.76
C THR A 150 -22.68 2.49 11.93
N LYS A 151 -23.86 3.07 12.20
CA LYS A 151 -25.06 2.84 11.40
C LYS A 151 -24.70 3.07 9.96
N ARG A 152 -24.90 2.05 9.11
CA ARG A 152 -24.92 2.21 7.67
C ARG A 152 -25.78 3.44 7.39
N VAL A 153 -25.21 4.49 6.87
CA VAL A 153 -26.01 5.63 6.40
C VAL A 153 -26.80 5.06 5.25
N ASP A 154 -28.09 4.80 5.49
CA ASP A 154 -29.01 4.39 4.44
C ASP A 154 -28.97 5.50 3.38
N ALA A 155 -28.34 5.23 2.25
CA ALA A 155 -28.23 6.12 1.11
C ALA A 155 -29.60 6.46 0.48
N GLY A 156 -30.70 6.11 1.14
CA GLY A 156 -32.09 6.24 0.70
C GLY A 156 -32.87 7.41 1.25
N LYS A 157 -32.30 8.26 2.10
CA LYS A 157 -33.02 9.42 2.67
C LYS A 157 -32.24 10.71 2.57
N ILE A 158 -31.88 11.10 1.37
CA ILE A 158 -31.71 12.52 1.06
C ILE A 158 -33.14 13.01 0.72
N ASN A 159 -33.89 13.41 1.74
CA ASN A 159 -35.07 14.24 1.52
C ASN A 159 -34.56 15.59 1.02
N LEU A 160 -34.64 15.78 -0.28
CA LEU A 160 -34.64 17.10 -0.87
C LEU A 160 -36.04 17.67 -0.58
N ASP A 161 -36.21 18.25 0.61
CA ASP A 161 -37.32 19.14 0.87
C ASP A 161 -37.13 20.34 -0.06
N HIS A 162 -37.78 20.25 -1.21
CA HIS A 162 -38.07 21.40 -2.03
C HIS A 162 -39.12 22.23 -1.30
N ASP A 163 -38.68 23.27 -0.66
CA ASP A 163 -39.50 24.36 -0.20
C ASP A 163 -40.15 25.02 -1.46
N ASN A 164 -41.30 24.47 -1.87
CA ASN A 164 -42.21 25.13 -2.77
C ASN A 164 -43.03 26.13 -1.90
N LYS A 165 -42.51 27.31 -1.71
CA LYS A 165 -43.36 28.45 -1.34
C LYS A 165 -44.12 28.88 -2.58
N ASP A 166 -45.31 28.33 -2.70
CA ASP A 166 -46.33 28.89 -3.57
C ASP A 166 -46.65 30.32 -3.15
N ASP A 167 -46.35 31.22 -4.04
CA ASP A 167 -46.81 32.60 -4.10
C ASP A 167 -48.33 32.58 -4.38
N GLN A 168 -49.17 32.86 -3.42
CA GLN A 168 -50.58 33.23 -3.64
C GLN A 168 -50.87 34.48 -2.82
N GLY A 169 -51.15 35.56 -3.59
CA GLY A 169 -51.61 36.82 -3.06
C GLY A 169 -51.65 37.88 -4.16
#